data_20bd194dd51926d2986a81d5a02288b5
#
_entry.id   20bd194dd51926d2986a81d5a02288b5
#
_cell.length_a   1.000
_cell.length_b   1.000
_cell.length_c   1.000
_cell.angle_alpha   90.00
_cell.angle_beta   90.00
_cell.angle_gamma   90.00
#
_symmetry.space_group_name_H-M   'P 1'
#
loop_
_entity.id
_entity.type
_entity.pdbx_description
1 polymer ?
#
loop_
_entity_poly.entity_id
_entity_poly.type
_entity_poly.pdbx_seq_one_letter_code
_entity_poly.pdbx_strand_id
1 'polypeptide(L)'
;MRFRIPTTLAAGAAAVLTVASLSAPTQAAGDDPADLSPYLADTLGGLSGTATVLVHGATLADAKSAVESTGMATSITFDRIGVVGAVGDRAQIEAVRSEPGVTYVEGNAPIELFQETSNIATRGLEATRTLTGANGKALTGEGVSVAVIDSGVDPTNPYFAEEDGSSAVVANLKTVCDPFDFACTVQEVPNNVDTDTLSGGGHGTHVAGIVGGRPTTLTDGAELQGAAPGSKLVSLSTGAVLFIIGADAALNWVLENHEAPCGEGVSAAECPPIKVTNNSYGPSGGGEFDPQSATVKLQRELAAEGVATVWANGNDGGDGSESLSNPPGMDPTGGVISVASYYDEDTGTRDGQVSDYSSRGEAGDQSTYPDISAPGEDITSSCRPYLPICSTGLDPRNGPGATDIGTFNTISGTSMAAPHIAGIVAQLFQANPSATPAQVENAIKSTAYKYADGAAYEQGPLGTTSFDKGYGLVDVVAAAAAVGGTSTATKAKRSKGKKRGQR
;
A
#
# COMPACT_ATOMS: atom_id res chain seq x y z
N MET A 1 -64.54 19.00 -3.40
CA MET A 1 -65.32 17.89 -2.77
C MET A 1 -64.65 17.56 -1.43
N ARG A 2 -65.37 17.83 -0.35
CA ARG A 2 -64.94 17.53 1.02
C ARG A 2 -65.36 16.10 1.33
N PHE A 3 -64.44 15.27 1.87
CA PHE A 3 -64.85 14.06 2.58
C PHE A 3 -64.23 14.03 3.97
N ARG A 4 -65.11 13.73 4.91
CA ARG A 4 -64.93 13.75 6.36
C ARG A 4 -64.29 12.47 6.86
N ILE A 5 -63.49 12.64 7.91
CA ILE A 5 -62.97 11.60 8.78
C ILE A 5 -64.02 11.17 9.80
N PRO A 6 -64.26 9.92 10.10
CA PRO A 6 -64.92 9.52 11.33
C PRO A 6 -63.91 9.13 12.41
N THR A 7 -64.05 9.78 13.54
CA THR A 7 -63.45 9.43 14.82
C THR A 7 -64.10 8.22 15.42
N THR A 8 -63.33 7.18 15.77
CA THR A 8 -63.78 6.17 16.75
C THR A 8 -62.85 6.20 17.96
N LEU A 9 -63.46 6.53 19.10
CA LEU A 9 -62.86 6.34 20.42
C LEU A 9 -62.76 4.83 20.70
N ALA A 10 -61.63 4.38 21.23
CA ALA A 10 -61.52 3.14 21.99
C ALA A 10 -60.77 3.41 23.29
N ALA A 11 -61.40 2.94 24.33
CA ALA A 11 -61.07 3.19 25.73
C ALA A 11 -59.75 2.58 26.17
N GLY A 12 -59.13 3.22 27.17
CA GLY A 12 -57.87 2.85 27.75
C GLY A 12 -57.87 1.57 28.57
N ALA A 13 -56.75 0.89 28.56
CA ALA A 13 -56.30 0.05 29.68
C ALA A 13 -54.90 0.52 30.06
N ALA A 14 -54.81 1.15 31.23
CA ALA A 14 -53.52 1.50 31.81
C ALA A 14 -52.86 0.23 32.36
N ALA A 15 -51.84 -0.26 31.68
CA ALA A 15 -50.93 -1.26 32.24
C ALA A 15 -49.87 -0.56 33.02
N VAL A 16 -49.90 -0.72 34.35
CA VAL A 16 -48.82 -0.30 35.24
C VAL A 16 -47.64 -1.24 35.01
N LEU A 17 -46.63 -0.78 34.29
CA LEU A 17 -45.34 -1.44 34.19
C LEU A 17 -44.57 -1.15 35.50
N THR A 18 -44.56 -2.11 36.40
CA THR A 18 -43.57 -2.18 37.48
C THR A 18 -42.20 -2.40 36.84
N VAL A 19 -41.39 -1.36 36.79
CA VAL A 19 -39.95 -1.47 36.49
C VAL A 19 -39.31 -2.17 37.68
N ALA A 20 -39.09 -3.48 37.56
CA ALA A 20 -38.18 -4.20 38.44
C ALA A 20 -36.76 -3.66 38.12
N SER A 21 -36.22 -2.86 39.00
CA SER A 21 -34.79 -2.55 39.03
C SER A 21 -34.04 -3.87 39.24
N LEU A 22 -33.53 -4.42 38.15
CA LEU A 22 -32.47 -5.43 38.21
C LEU A 22 -31.23 -4.72 38.77
N SER A 23 -31.06 -4.82 40.10
CA SER A 23 -29.75 -4.58 40.70
C SER A 23 -28.79 -5.57 40.06
N ALA A 24 -27.83 -5.06 39.29
CA ALA A 24 -26.66 -5.86 38.91
C ALA A 24 -26.07 -6.46 40.21
N PRO A 25 -25.65 -7.73 40.20
CA PRO A 25 -24.98 -8.27 41.37
C PRO A 25 -23.73 -7.42 41.61
N THR A 26 -23.67 -6.79 42.78
CA THR A 26 -22.41 -6.28 43.33
C THR A 26 -21.54 -7.51 43.50
N GLN A 27 -20.61 -7.70 42.57
CA GLN A 27 -19.54 -8.66 42.78
C GLN A 27 -18.79 -8.21 44.03
N ALA A 28 -18.86 -8.99 45.09
CA ALA A 28 -18.03 -8.78 46.26
C ALA A 28 -16.57 -8.77 45.76
N ALA A 29 -15.81 -7.77 46.18
CA ALA A 29 -14.38 -7.71 45.91
C ALA A 29 -13.80 -9.05 46.39
N GLY A 30 -13.31 -9.86 45.42
CA GLY A 30 -12.53 -11.05 45.75
C GLY A 30 -11.18 -10.60 46.30
N ASP A 31 -10.58 -11.41 47.17
CA ASP A 31 -9.25 -11.15 47.75
C ASP A 31 -8.11 -11.22 46.69
N ASP A 32 -8.41 -11.47 45.43
CA ASP A 32 -7.44 -11.54 44.35
C ASP A 32 -7.19 -10.17 43.69
N PRO A 33 -5.93 -9.80 43.42
CA PRO A 33 -5.60 -8.57 42.73
C PRO A 33 -6.24 -8.51 41.33
N ALA A 34 -6.62 -7.32 40.90
CA ALA A 34 -7.17 -7.09 39.55
C ALA A 34 -6.24 -7.61 38.46
N ASP A 35 -6.82 -8.11 37.36
CA ASP A 35 -6.08 -8.62 36.20
C ASP A 35 -5.27 -7.52 35.51
N LEU A 36 -4.14 -7.93 34.94
CA LEU A 36 -3.31 -7.08 34.06
C LEU A 36 -3.64 -7.31 32.60
N SER A 37 -3.47 -6.27 31.76
CA SER A 37 -3.44 -6.47 30.31
C SER A 37 -2.28 -7.39 29.93
N PRO A 38 -2.40 -8.18 28.83
CA PRO A 38 -1.32 -9.07 28.39
C PRO A 38 0.02 -8.36 28.26
N TYR A 39 0.03 -7.18 27.63
CA TYR A 39 1.24 -6.38 27.51
C TYR A 39 1.88 -6.01 28.86
N LEU A 40 1.07 -5.59 29.84
CA LEU A 40 1.59 -5.21 31.15
C LEU A 40 2.07 -6.44 31.93
N ALA A 41 1.37 -7.55 31.82
CA ALA A 41 1.78 -8.81 32.44
C ALA A 41 3.16 -9.28 31.98
N ASP A 42 3.42 -9.13 30.66
CA ASP A 42 4.71 -9.53 30.05
C ASP A 42 5.85 -8.57 30.42
N THR A 43 5.55 -7.26 30.55
CA THR A 43 6.59 -6.23 30.68
C THR A 43 6.86 -5.79 32.10
N LEU A 44 5.88 -5.90 33.01
CA LEU A 44 5.98 -5.42 34.38
C LEU A 44 7.16 -6.04 35.15
N GLY A 45 7.47 -7.32 34.90
CA GLY A 45 8.57 -8.04 35.52
C GLY A 45 9.96 -7.43 35.27
N GLY A 46 10.13 -6.82 34.11
CA GLY A 46 11.36 -6.17 33.67
C GLY A 46 11.38 -4.64 33.86
N LEU A 47 10.31 -4.05 34.42
CA LEU A 47 10.20 -2.60 34.53
C LEU A 47 11.28 -2.02 35.45
N SER A 48 12.09 -1.11 34.87
CA SER A 48 13.06 -0.28 35.61
C SER A 48 12.66 1.19 35.49
N GLY A 49 12.30 1.82 36.60
CA GLY A 49 11.75 3.18 36.64
C GLY A 49 10.23 3.20 36.70
N THR A 50 9.61 4.19 36.07
CA THR A 50 8.15 4.36 36.09
C THR A 50 7.54 4.02 34.74
N ALA A 51 6.27 3.57 34.73
CA ALA A 51 5.46 3.38 33.53
C ALA A 51 4.12 4.09 33.66
N THR A 52 3.52 4.44 32.53
CA THR A 52 2.11 4.88 32.48
C THR A 52 1.23 3.66 32.34
N VAL A 53 0.17 3.61 33.15
CA VAL A 53 -0.87 2.57 33.12
C VAL A 53 -2.25 3.20 33.17
N LEU A 54 -3.26 2.45 32.75
CA LEU A 54 -4.67 2.82 32.82
C LEU A 54 -5.31 1.99 33.90
N VAL A 55 -5.75 2.63 34.99
CA VAL A 55 -6.40 1.98 36.16
C VAL A 55 -7.90 2.06 35.94
N HIS A 56 -8.54 0.90 35.77
CA HIS A 56 -9.98 0.76 35.60
C HIS A 56 -10.63 0.53 36.98
N GLY A 57 -11.56 1.38 37.36
CA GLY A 57 -12.35 1.23 38.57
C GLY A 57 -13.78 0.77 38.28
N ALA A 58 -14.41 0.13 39.25
CA ALA A 58 -15.86 -0.12 39.20
C ALA A 58 -16.63 1.20 39.05
N THR A 59 -16.09 2.28 39.61
CA THR A 59 -16.48 3.67 39.38
C THR A 59 -15.22 4.54 39.15
N LEU A 60 -15.38 5.72 38.60
CA LEU A 60 -14.28 6.69 38.51
C LEU A 60 -13.70 7.07 39.86
N ALA A 61 -14.55 7.13 40.91
CA ALA A 61 -14.11 7.42 42.25
C ALA A 61 -13.19 6.35 42.82
N ASP A 62 -13.48 5.09 42.54
CA ASP A 62 -12.63 3.96 42.96
C ASP A 62 -11.26 4.03 42.25
N ALA A 63 -11.21 4.25 40.94
CA ALA A 63 -9.96 4.39 40.22
C ALA A 63 -9.12 5.57 40.71
N LYS A 64 -9.74 6.72 40.97
CA LYS A 64 -9.06 7.90 41.54
C LYS A 64 -8.51 7.63 42.95
N SER A 65 -9.31 7.02 43.81
CA SER A 65 -8.90 6.67 45.16
C SER A 65 -7.73 5.69 45.19
N ALA A 66 -7.76 4.69 44.31
CA ALA A 66 -6.70 3.70 44.17
C ALA A 66 -5.37 4.32 43.69
N VAL A 67 -5.42 5.21 42.73
CA VAL A 67 -4.24 5.93 42.20
C VAL A 67 -3.65 6.85 43.30
N GLU A 68 -4.52 7.53 44.04
CA GLU A 68 -4.09 8.43 45.13
C GLU A 68 -3.49 7.65 46.32
N SER A 69 -4.15 6.55 46.79
CA SER A 69 -3.69 5.74 47.91
C SER A 69 -2.32 5.09 47.67
N THR A 70 -2.03 4.73 46.43
CA THR A 70 -0.75 4.12 46.05
C THR A 70 0.33 5.13 45.69
N GLY A 71 0.00 6.44 45.75
CA GLY A 71 0.94 7.52 45.49
C GLY A 71 1.36 7.60 44.02
N MET A 72 0.59 7.05 43.10
CA MET A 72 0.80 7.22 41.65
C MET A 72 0.41 8.63 41.20
N ALA A 73 1.07 9.15 40.18
CA ALA A 73 0.75 10.46 39.63
C ALA A 73 -0.34 10.32 38.54
N THR A 74 -1.48 10.99 38.71
CA THR A 74 -2.53 11.03 37.71
C THR A 74 -2.04 11.80 36.45
N SER A 75 -2.17 11.18 35.29
CA SER A 75 -1.85 11.73 33.98
C SER A 75 -3.11 12.26 33.28
N ILE A 76 -4.17 11.46 33.23
CA ILE A 76 -5.44 11.77 32.57
C ILE A 76 -6.59 11.04 33.26
N THR A 77 -7.82 11.57 33.12
CA THR A 77 -9.05 10.87 33.57
C THR A 77 -10.02 10.70 32.41
N PHE A 78 -10.60 9.51 32.34
CA PHE A 78 -11.64 9.14 31.39
C PHE A 78 -12.98 9.00 32.14
N ASP A 79 -13.61 10.12 32.39
CA ASP A 79 -14.74 10.23 33.36
C ASP A 79 -15.93 9.33 33.02
N ARG A 80 -16.21 9.17 31.72
CA ARG A 80 -17.37 8.41 31.22
C ARG A 80 -17.22 6.89 31.34
N ILE A 81 -15.99 6.39 31.46
CA ILE A 81 -15.69 4.95 31.49
C ILE A 81 -15.04 4.49 32.80
N GLY A 82 -14.85 5.39 33.77
CA GLY A 82 -14.32 5.05 35.08
C GLY A 82 -12.84 4.69 35.09
N VAL A 83 -12.02 5.30 34.19
CA VAL A 83 -10.61 4.94 34.06
C VAL A 83 -9.72 6.16 34.36
N VAL A 84 -8.58 5.90 35.01
CA VAL A 84 -7.54 6.90 35.29
C VAL A 84 -6.21 6.45 34.69
N GLY A 85 -5.65 7.26 33.82
CA GLY A 85 -4.25 7.13 33.37
C GLY A 85 -3.32 7.65 34.47
N ALA A 86 -2.40 6.81 34.94
CA ALA A 86 -1.52 7.14 36.05
C ALA A 86 -0.08 6.66 35.79
N VAL A 87 0.88 7.35 36.36
CA VAL A 87 2.31 7.02 36.30
C VAL A 87 2.77 6.49 37.65
N GLY A 88 3.38 5.32 37.65
CA GLY A 88 3.93 4.71 38.87
C GLY A 88 5.10 3.78 38.55
N ASP A 89 5.84 3.44 39.62
CA ASP A 89 6.85 2.39 39.52
C ASP A 89 6.20 0.99 39.66
N ARG A 90 7.00 -0.05 39.49
CA ARG A 90 6.53 -1.43 39.57
C ARG A 90 5.77 -1.74 40.87
N ALA A 91 6.28 -1.26 42.02
CA ALA A 91 5.67 -1.54 43.32
C ALA A 91 4.30 -0.85 43.44
N GLN A 92 4.18 0.37 42.98
CA GLN A 92 2.92 1.13 42.92
C GLN A 92 1.90 0.47 41.99
N ILE A 93 2.34 -0.01 40.79
CA ILE A 93 1.48 -0.72 39.86
C ILE A 93 0.99 -2.05 40.42
N GLU A 94 1.83 -2.79 41.13
CA GLU A 94 1.39 -4.01 41.83
C GLU A 94 0.45 -3.70 43.01
N ALA A 95 0.68 -2.59 43.74
CA ALA A 95 -0.17 -2.18 44.83
C ALA A 95 -1.58 -1.75 44.36
N VAL A 96 -1.67 -0.97 43.28
CA VAL A 96 -2.96 -0.45 42.79
C VAL A 96 -3.93 -1.56 42.37
N ARG A 97 -3.42 -2.72 41.94
CA ARG A 97 -4.24 -3.89 41.60
C ARG A 97 -5.05 -4.41 42.77
N SER A 98 -4.55 -4.25 44.01
CA SER A 98 -5.17 -4.74 45.23
C SER A 98 -6.06 -3.69 45.91
N GLU A 99 -6.17 -2.50 45.34
CA GLU A 99 -7.02 -1.45 45.88
C GLU A 99 -8.51 -1.74 45.66
N PRO A 100 -9.36 -1.44 46.65
CA PRO A 100 -10.79 -1.68 46.55
C PRO A 100 -11.41 -1.00 45.33
N GLY A 101 -12.19 -1.75 44.57
CA GLY A 101 -12.92 -1.26 43.41
C GLY A 101 -12.09 -1.16 42.14
N VAL A 102 -10.81 -1.49 42.14
CA VAL A 102 -10.03 -1.68 40.89
C VAL A 102 -10.44 -2.99 40.24
N THR A 103 -10.75 -2.95 38.97
CA THR A 103 -11.25 -4.10 38.21
C THR A 103 -10.24 -4.62 37.17
N TYR A 104 -9.32 -3.76 36.70
CA TYR A 104 -8.34 -4.09 35.70
C TYR A 104 -7.23 -3.03 35.65
N VAL A 105 -6.01 -3.43 35.33
CA VAL A 105 -4.90 -2.48 35.09
C VAL A 105 -4.31 -2.76 33.72
N GLU A 106 -4.39 -1.76 32.85
CA GLU A 106 -3.93 -1.84 31.46
C GLU A 106 -2.60 -1.11 31.32
N GLY A 107 -1.63 -1.73 30.60
CA GLY A 107 -0.39 -1.08 30.24
C GLY A 107 -0.59 -0.12 29.10
N ASN A 108 0.12 1.00 29.11
CA ASN A 108 0.22 1.89 27.98
C ASN A 108 1.10 1.24 26.90
N ALA A 109 0.51 0.27 26.18
CA ALA A 109 1.19 -0.38 25.09
C ALA A 109 1.52 0.64 23.97
N PRO A 110 2.68 0.53 23.32
CA PRO A 110 2.94 1.32 22.13
C PRO A 110 1.88 1.00 21.07
N ILE A 111 1.35 2.03 20.44
CA ILE A 111 0.54 1.92 19.24
C ILE A 111 1.43 2.24 18.07
N GLU A 112 1.44 1.36 17.09
CA GLU A 112 2.06 1.63 15.78
C GLU A 112 1.00 2.22 14.87
N LEU A 113 1.36 3.28 14.18
CA LEU A 113 0.54 3.78 13.07
C LEU A 113 0.80 2.83 11.90
N PHE A 114 -0.15 1.98 11.59
CA PHE A 114 -0.10 1.10 10.42
C PHE A 114 -0.28 1.96 9.18
N GLN A 115 0.83 2.30 8.48
CA GLN A 115 0.76 3.27 7.40
C GLN A 115 1.34 2.78 6.08
N GLU A 116 2.01 1.64 6.08
CA GLU A 116 2.39 0.91 4.88
C GLU A 116 1.86 -0.51 4.97
N THR A 117 0.55 -0.61 4.93
CA THR A 117 -0.17 -1.88 5.03
C THR A 117 -0.20 -2.63 3.71
N SER A 118 -0.08 -1.94 2.58
CA SER A 118 -0.11 -2.50 1.22
C SER A 118 0.91 -3.62 1.03
N ASN A 119 2.15 -3.42 1.48
CA ASN A 119 3.20 -4.44 1.39
C ASN A 119 2.98 -5.62 2.35
N ILE A 120 2.12 -5.46 3.37
CA ILE A 120 1.65 -6.56 4.23
C ILE A 120 0.58 -7.35 3.48
N ALA A 121 -0.45 -6.69 2.95
CA ALA A 121 -1.55 -7.31 2.21
C ALA A 121 -1.06 -8.13 1.00
N THR A 122 -0.09 -7.60 0.24
CA THR A 122 0.52 -8.29 -0.89
C THR A 122 1.56 -9.35 -0.50
N ARG A 123 1.97 -9.42 0.76
CA ARG A 123 3.12 -10.18 1.28
C ARG A 123 4.46 -9.72 0.69
N GLY A 124 4.53 -8.51 0.15
CA GLY A 124 5.76 -7.91 -0.37
C GLY A 124 6.83 -7.75 0.71
N LEU A 125 6.44 -7.28 1.91
CA LEU A 125 7.33 -7.16 3.05
C LEU A 125 7.87 -8.52 3.54
N GLU A 126 7.04 -9.57 3.51
CA GLU A 126 7.49 -10.94 3.80
C GLU A 126 8.50 -11.41 2.74
N ALA A 127 8.21 -11.18 1.47
CA ALA A 127 9.09 -11.56 0.36
C ALA A 127 10.47 -10.90 0.48
N THR A 128 10.54 -9.60 0.72
CA THR A 128 11.82 -8.86 0.89
C THR A 128 12.64 -9.36 2.08
N ARG A 129 11.97 -9.82 3.15
CA ARG A 129 12.62 -10.28 4.39
C ARG A 129 13.03 -11.75 4.36
N THR A 130 12.37 -12.59 3.56
CA THR A 130 12.51 -14.05 3.65
C THR A 130 13.00 -14.71 2.36
N LEU A 131 12.87 -14.06 1.21
CA LEU A 131 13.27 -14.59 -0.08
C LEU A 131 14.53 -13.91 -0.60
N THR A 132 15.25 -14.64 -1.43
CA THR A 132 16.39 -14.12 -2.20
C THR A 132 16.15 -14.37 -3.68
N GLY A 133 16.52 -13.39 -4.51
CA GLY A 133 16.49 -13.52 -5.96
C GLY A 133 17.65 -14.38 -6.51
N ALA A 134 17.71 -14.52 -7.82
CA ALA A 134 18.76 -15.27 -8.52
C ALA A 134 20.17 -14.72 -8.27
N ASN A 135 20.29 -13.41 -7.96
CA ASN A 135 21.55 -12.76 -7.57
C ASN A 135 21.99 -13.08 -6.12
N GLY A 136 21.24 -13.87 -5.37
CA GLY A 136 21.54 -14.25 -3.98
C GLY A 136 21.28 -13.12 -2.95
N LYS A 137 20.69 -11.99 -3.36
CA LYS A 137 20.33 -10.87 -2.49
C LYS A 137 18.84 -10.90 -2.15
N ALA A 138 18.43 -10.15 -1.14
CA ALA A 138 17.03 -10.00 -0.77
C ALA A 138 16.17 -9.64 -1.99
N LEU A 139 14.93 -10.13 -2.01
CA LEU A 139 14.02 -9.96 -3.16
C LEU A 139 13.42 -8.54 -3.12
N THR A 140 14.15 -7.57 -3.62
CA THR A 140 13.83 -6.14 -3.58
C THR A 140 13.68 -5.50 -4.97
N GLY A 141 13.76 -6.28 -6.05
CA GLY A 141 13.79 -5.76 -7.43
C GLY A 141 15.18 -5.33 -7.89
N GLU A 142 16.24 -5.63 -7.11
CA GLU A 142 17.60 -5.24 -7.46
C GLU A 142 18.07 -5.88 -8.77
N GLY A 143 18.66 -5.05 -9.64
CA GLY A 143 19.11 -5.46 -10.98
C GLY A 143 18.04 -5.27 -12.06
N VAL A 144 16.95 -4.59 -11.74
CA VAL A 144 15.86 -4.26 -12.65
C VAL A 144 15.56 -2.76 -12.59
N SER A 145 15.33 -2.13 -13.75
CA SER A 145 14.73 -0.80 -13.83
C SER A 145 13.25 -0.89 -14.15
N VAL A 146 12.46 0.00 -13.56
CA VAL A 146 11.04 0.22 -13.85
C VAL A 146 10.90 1.56 -14.55
N ALA A 147 10.30 1.58 -15.74
CA ALA A 147 9.95 2.82 -16.42
C ALA A 147 8.60 3.33 -15.88
N VAL A 148 8.59 4.51 -15.28
CA VAL A 148 7.37 5.19 -14.81
C VAL A 148 6.99 6.22 -15.87
N ILE A 149 5.97 5.90 -16.67
CA ILE A 149 5.44 6.78 -17.72
C ILE A 149 4.24 7.52 -17.10
N ASP A 150 4.42 8.81 -16.77
CA ASP A 150 3.46 9.55 -15.98
C ASP A 150 3.65 11.08 -16.14
N SER A 151 3.29 11.89 -15.15
CA SER A 151 3.47 13.34 -15.11
C SER A 151 4.95 13.78 -14.93
N GLY A 152 5.85 12.85 -14.65
CA GLY A 152 7.24 13.10 -14.26
C GLY A 152 7.51 12.66 -12.83
N VAL A 153 8.77 12.70 -12.41
CA VAL A 153 9.18 12.33 -11.06
C VAL A 153 10.13 13.38 -10.51
N ASP A 154 9.96 13.77 -9.25
CA ASP A 154 10.94 14.56 -8.50
C ASP A 154 12.06 13.65 -7.98
N PRO A 155 13.23 13.61 -8.64
CA PRO A 155 14.33 12.72 -8.24
C PRO A 155 15.00 13.16 -6.92
N THR A 156 14.67 14.34 -6.42
CA THR A 156 15.22 14.92 -5.18
C THR A 156 14.36 14.63 -3.95
N ASN A 157 13.22 13.94 -4.12
CA ASN A 157 12.41 13.52 -2.97
C ASN A 157 13.24 12.54 -2.11
N PRO A 158 13.27 12.70 -0.76
CA PRO A 158 14.06 11.87 0.13
C PRO A 158 13.72 10.37 0.05
N TYR A 159 12.53 10.02 -0.45
CA TYR A 159 12.12 8.63 -0.63
C TYR A 159 12.93 7.88 -1.70
N PHE A 160 13.62 8.60 -2.59
CA PHE A 160 14.48 8.02 -3.62
C PHE A 160 15.98 8.08 -3.29
N ALA A 161 16.35 8.60 -2.10
CA ALA A 161 17.73 8.74 -1.71
C ALA A 161 18.38 7.38 -1.45
N GLU A 162 19.53 7.14 -2.09
CA GLU A 162 20.40 5.99 -1.81
C GLU A 162 21.35 6.29 -0.65
N GLU A 163 21.96 5.26 -0.06
CA GLU A 163 22.91 5.42 1.05
C GLU A 163 24.14 6.26 0.68
N ASP A 164 24.55 6.26 -0.59
CA ASP A 164 25.68 7.04 -1.11
C ASP A 164 25.31 8.48 -1.50
N GLY A 165 24.07 8.88 -1.31
CA GLY A 165 23.53 10.20 -1.64
C GLY A 165 23.08 10.36 -3.08
N SER A 166 23.16 9.32 -3.91
CA SER A 166 22.55 9.31 -5.25
C SER A 166 21.04 9.10 -5.17
N SER A 167 20.36 9.14 -6.31
CA SER A 167 18.92 8.85 -6.41
C SER A 167 18.67 7.48 -7.02
N ALA A 168 17.58 6.84 -6.60
CA ALA A 168 17.02 5.68 -7.25
C ALA A 168 16.52 5.98 -8.67
N VAL A 169 16.17 7.24 -8.96
CA VAL A 169 15.80 7.72 -10.30
C VAL A 169 17.08 7.93 -11.10
N VAL A 170 17.43 6.94 -11.92
CA VAL A 170 18.70 6.91 -12.68
C VAL A 170 18.62 7.62 -14.02
N ALA A 171 17.42 7.81 -14.58
CA ALA A 171 17.16 8.62 -15.75
C ALA A 171 15.84 9.37 -15.55
N ASN A 172 15.83 10.66 -15.88
CA ASN A 172 14.65 11.52 -15.79
C ASN A 172 14.47 12.21 -17.16
N LEU A 173 13.38 11.84 -17.82
CA LEU A 173 13.12 12.14 -19.23
C LEU A 173 11.74 12.80 -19.38
N LYS A 174 11.57 13.56 -20.44
CA LYS A 174 10.30 14.19 -20.77
C LYS A 174 10.03 14.15 -22.27
N THR A 175 8.81 13.81 -22.64
CA THR A 175 8.33 13.99 -23.99
C THR A 175 8.04 15.47 -24.24
N VAL A 176 8.71 16.05 -25.21
CA VAL A 176 8.52 17.43 -25.66
C VAL A 176 8.03 17.42 -27.11
N CYS A 177 6.84 17.94 -27.34
CA CYS A 177 6.27 18.07 -28.67
C CYS A 177 6.33 19.52 -29.11
N ASP A 178 6.89 19.79 -30.28
CA ASP A 178 6.94 21.13 -30.89
C ASP A 178 5.51 21.56 -31.30
N PRO A 179 5.01 22.70 -30.84
CA PRO A 179 3.64 23.14 -31.14
C PRO A 179 3.47 23.62 -32.61
N PHE A 180 4.55 23.77 -33.35
CA PHE A 180 4.51 24.29 -34.72
C PHE A 180 4.62 23.19 -35.79
N ASP A 181 5.48 22.19 -35.57
CA ASP A 181 5.66 21.08 -36.51
C ASP A 181 5.15 19.73 -35.94
N PHE A 182 4.68 19.74 -34.70
CA PHE A 182 4.15 18.56 -33.97
C PHE A 182 5.16 17.41 -33.82
N ALA A 183 6.44 17.67 -34.01
CA ALA A 183 7.49 16.69 -33.74
C ALA A 183 7.62 16.48 -32.26
N CYS A 184 7.48 15.22 -31.80
CA CYS A 184 7.69 14.84 -30.41
C CYS A 184 9.06 14.16 -30.23
N THR A 185 9.80 14.59 -29.24
CA THR A 185 11.09 14.00 -28.86
C THR A 185 11.13 13.72 -27.37
N VAL A 186 11.77 12.63 -26.97
CA VAL A 186 12.04 12.36 -25.55
C VAL A 186 13.41 12.93 -25.20
N GLN A 187 13.46 13.80 -24.21
CA GLN A 187 14.66 14.55 -23.81
C GLN A 187 14.99 14.31 -22.36
N GLU A 188 16.27 14.29 -22.02
CA GLU A 188 16.74 14.25 -20.63
C GLU A 188 16.44 15.57 -19.90
N VAL A 189 15.94 15.45 -18.69
CA VAL A 189 15.59 16.57 -17.79
C VAL A 189 16.06 16.29 -16.37
N PRO A 190 17.36 16.08 -16.15
CA PRO A 190 17.90 15.45 -14.93
C PRO A 190 17.59 16.21 -13.63
N ASN A 191 17.35 17.52 -13.72
CA ASN A 191 17.04 18.36 -12.56
C ASN A 191 15.56 18.77 -12.49
N ASN A 192 14.71 18.09 -13.24
CA ASN A 192 13.32 18.46 -13.32
C ASN A 192 12.53 17.83 -12.17
N VAL A 193 11.77 18.63 -11.48
CA VAL A 193 10.88 18.24 -10.41
C VAL A 193 9.53 18.04 -11.06
N ASP A 194 9.07 16.82 -11.30
CA ASP A 194 7.71 16.46 -11.73
C ASP A 194 6.92 17.65 -12.34
N THR A 195 7.13 17.92 -13.63
CA THR A 195 6.84 19.23 -14.21
C THR A 195 5.48 19.36 -14.87
N ASP A 196 4.71 18.31 -14.92
CA ASP A 196 3.35 18.41 -15.43
C ASP A 196 2.39 19.00 -14.39
N THR A 197 2.58 20.29 -14.13
CA THR A 197 1.79 21.04 -13.15
C THR A 197 0.38 21.41 -13.63
N LEU A 198 0.10 21.23 -14.91
CA LEU A 198 -1.19 21.64 -15.50
C LEU A 198 -2.27 20.56 -15.35
N SER A 199 -1.91 19.28 -15.41
CA SER A 199 -2.87 18.18 -15.42
C SER A 199 -2.71 17.17 -14.30
N GLY A 200 -1.53 16.99 -13.76
CA GLY A 200 -1.33 15.93 -12.76
C GLY A 200 -0.02 16.00 -12.00
N GLY A 201 0.61 17.18 -11.98
CA GLY A 201 1.91 17.35 -11.30
C GLY A 201 1.92 16.80 -9.87
N GLY A 202 2.91 15.96 -9.59
CA GLY A 202 3.04 15.21 -8.35
C GLY A 202 2.53 13.76 -8.44
N HIS A 203 1.70 13.44 -9.44
CA HIS A 203 1.16 12.10 -9.59
C HIS A 203 2.27 11.07 -9.87
N GLY A 204 3.14 11.32 -10.84
CA GLY A 204 4.23 10.41 -11.18
C GLY A 204 5.26 10.25 -10.05
N THR A 205 5.50 11.29 -9.25
CA THR A 205 6.34 11.18 -8.04
C THR A 205 5.72 10.23 -7.03
N HIS A 206 4.41 10.33 -6.80
CA HIS A 206 3.69 9.44 -5.89
C HIS A 206 3.74 7.98 -6.38
N VAL A 207 3.40 7.77 -7.64
CA VAL A 207 3.45 6.46 -8.32
C VAL A 207 4.86 5.85 -8.24
N ALA A 208 5.90 6.62 -8.54
CA ALA A 208 7.30 6.15 -8.48
C ALA A 208 7.71 5.70 -7.08
N GLY A 209 7.22 6.39 -6.03
CA GLY A 209 7.46 6.00 -4.64
C GLY A 209 6.83 4.65 -4.29
N ILE A 210 5.64 4.36 -4.80
CA ILE A 210 4.98 3.05 -4.62
C ILE A 210 5.79 1.95 -5.32
N VAL A 211 6.34 2.22 -6.50
CA VAL A 211 7.20 1.24 -7.20
C VAL A 211 8.47 0.95 -6.40
N GLY A 212 9.26 1.99 -6.11
CA GLY A 212 10.65 1.80 -5.72
C GLY A 212 11.15 2.76 -4.64
N GLY A 213 10.28 3.33 -3.82
CA GLY A 213 10.68 4.13 -2.65
C GLY A 213 11.58 3.34 -1.71
N ARG A 214 12.67 3.95 -1.25
CA ARG A 214 13.64 3.34 -0.34
C ARG A 214 13.06 3.19 1.06
N PRO A 215 13.45 2.15 1.83
CA PRO A 215 13.00 2.01 3.22
C PRO A 215 13.30 3.29 3.99
N THR A 216 12.26 3.89 4.54
CA THR A 216 12.32 5.22 5.18
C THR A 216 11.42 5.25 6.41
N THR A 217 11.86 5.95 7.46
CA THR A 217 11.05 6.22 8.64
C THR A 217 10.67 7.70 8.62
N LEU A 218 9.37 7.99 8.61
CA LEU A 218 8.85 9.35 8.67
C LEU A 218 9.03 9.97 10.06
N THR A 219 8.87 11.29 10.18
CA THR A 219 9.06 12.00 11.46
C THR A 219 8.06 11.59 12.53
N ASP A 220 6.91 11.02 12.17
CA ASP A 220 5.89 10.46 13.08
C ASP A 220 6.16 8.99 13.45
N GLY A 221 7.21 8.39 12.91
CA GLY A 221 7.63 7.03 13.19
C GLY A 221 7.11 5.98 12.21
N ALA A 222 6.32 6.36 11.21
CA ALA A 222 5.87 5.41 10.20
C ALA A 222 7.02 4.91 9.33
N GLU A 223 7.05 3.61 9.07
CA GLU A 223 8.00 2.97 8.18
C GLU A 223 7.34 2.76 6.81
N LEU A 224 7.95 3.31 5.77
CA LEU A 224 7.51 3.20 4.39
C LEU A 224 8.58 2.56 3.52
N GLN A 225 8.16 1.82 2.50
CA GLN A 225 8.99 1.38 1.39
C GLN A 225 8.13 1.10 0.16
N GLY A 226 8.69 1.26 -1.03
CA GLY A 226 8.05 0.82 -2.27
C GLY A 226 7.93 -0.71 -2.35
N ALA A 227 7.15 -1.20 -3.31
CA ALA A 227 6.99 -2.63 -3.56
C ALA A 227 8.33 -3.30 -3.94
N ALA A 228 9.18 -2.58 -4.69
CA ALA A 228 10.51 -3.04 -5.11
C ALA A 228 11.60 -2.04 -4.67
N PRO A 229 11.93 -1.94 -3.37
CA PRO A 229 12.79 -0.89 -2.83
C PRO A 229 14.28 -1.01 -3.26
N GLY A 230 14.65 -2.00 -4.03
CA GLY A 230 15.98 -2.15 -4.63
C GLY A 230 16.01 -1.91 -6.14
N SER A 231 14.85 -1.71 -6.79
CA SER A 231 14.79 -1.39 -8.22
C SER A 231 15.32 0.01 -8.51
N LYS A 232 15.75 0.25 -9.75
CA LYS A 232 16.03 1.58 -10.27
C LYS A 232 14.81 2.10 -11.02
N LEU A 233 14.67 3.41 -11.09
CA LEU A 233 13.54 4.09 -11.70
C LEU A 233 14.01 4.89 -12.91
N VAL A 234 13.31 4.73 -14.02
CA VAL A 234 13.45 5.56 -15.22
C VAL A 234 12.15 6.34 -15.37
N SER A 235 12.21 7.64 -15.13
CA SER A 235 11.05 8.52 -15.22
C SER A 235 10.87 9.00 -16.65
N LEU A 236 9.67 8.87 -17.20
CA LEU A 236 9.29 9.43 -18.50
C LEU A 236 8.01 10.29 -18.32
N SER A 237 8.19 11.60 -18.27
CA SER A 237 7.05 12.52 -18.28
C SER A 237 6.43 12.55 -19.69
N THR A 238 5.10 12.39 -19.75
CA THR A 238 4.33 12.48 -21.00
C THR A 238 4.17 13.91 -21.52
N GLY A 239 4.72 14.89 -20.82
CA GLY A 239 4.69 16.31 -21.18
C GLY A 239 3.69 17.12 -20.35
N ALA A 240 3.52 18.39 -20.73
CA ALA A 240 2.70 19.35 -19.99
C ALA A 240 1.19 19.03 -20.00
N VAL A 241 0.75 18.17 -20.91
CA VAL A 241 -0.64 17.73 -21.07
C VAL A 241 -0.64 16.24 -21.36
N LEU A 242 -1.50 15.49 -20.70
CA LEU A 242 -1.64 14.04 -20.89
C LEU A 242 -2.35 13.76 -22.23
N PHE A 243 -1.59 13.60 -23.29
CA PHE A 243 -2.08 13.12 -24.59
C PHE A 243 -1.45 11.78 -24.92
N ILE A 244 -2.20 10.95 -25.63
CA ILE A 244 -1.76 9.62 -26.04
C ILE A 244 -0.44 9.65 -26.83
N ILE A 245 -0.21 10.65 -27.66
CA ILE A 245 1.04 10.77 -28.43
C ILE A 245 2.26 10.94 -27.50
N GLY A 246 2.11 11.62 -26.37
CA GLY A 246 3.19 11.78 -25.39
C GLY A 246 3.52 10.46 -24.69
N ALA A 247 2.48 9.70 -24.33
CA ALA A 247 2.62 8.38 -23.75
C ALA A 247 3.19 7.37 -24.74
N ASP A 248 2.72 7.36 -25.98
CA ASP A 248 3.25 6.48 -27.05
C ASP A 248 4.70 6.81 -27.40
N ALA A 249 5.09 8.08 -27.38
CA ALA A 249 6.49 8.47 -27.56
C ALA A 249 7.37 7.95 -26.41
N ALA A 250 6.87 7.96 -25.20
CA ALA A 250 7.57 7.39 -24.05
C ALA A 250 7.68 5.85 -24.14
N LEU A 251 6.61 5.15 -24.51
CA LEU A 251 6.64 3.69 -24.75
C LEU A 251 7.62 3.33 -25.87
N ASN A 252 7.63 4.10 -26.97
CA ASN A 252 8.58 3.90 -28.06
C ASN A 252 10.03 4.13 -27.61
N TRP A 253 10.25 5.15 -26.78
CA TRP A 253 11.59 5.38 -26.21
C TRP A 253 12.03 4.18 -25.34
N VAL A 254 11.15 3.62 -24.52
CA VAL A 254 11.45 2.39 -23.75
C VAL A 254 11.80 1.24 -24.69
N LEU A 255 11.02 1.03 -25.77
CA LEU A 255 11.28 -0.02 -26.75
C LEU A 255 12.68 0.10 -27.37
N GLU A 256 13.12 1.31 -27.67
CA GLU A 256 14.42 1.58 -28.26
C GLU A 256 15.59 1.55 -27.26
N ASN A 257 15.33 1.76 -25.94
CA ASN A 257 16.40 2.00 -24.95
C ASN A 257 16.35 1.06 -23.74
N HIS A 258 15.43 0.12 -23.66
CA HIS A 258 15.21 -0.70 -22.45
C HIS A 258 16.44 -1.50 -21.99
N GLU A 259 17.34 -1.88 -22.89
CA GLU A 259 18.55 -2.62 -22.54
C GLU A 259 19.63 -1.74 -21.88
N ALA A 260 19.69 -0.45 -22.27
CA ALA A 260 20.67 0.51 -21.78
C ALA A 260 20.03 1.90 -21.54
N PRO A 261 19.11 2.05 -20.60
CA PRO A 261 18.30 3.26 -20.46
C PRO A 261 19.08 4.52 -20.05
N CYS A 262 20.30 4.37 -19.55
CA CYS A 262 21.21 5.50 -19.24
C CYS A 262 22.29 5.69 -20.33
N GLY A 263 22.14 5.04 -21.47
CA GLY A 263 23.10 5.14 -22.58
C GLY A 263 24.26 4.16 -22.53
N GLU A 264 24.98 4.09 -23.64
CA GLU A 264 26.14 3.21 -23.76
C GLU A 264 27.26 3.59 -22.78
N GLY A 265 27.85 2.60 -22.12
CA GLY A 265 28.98 2.79 -21.19
C GLY A 265 28.60 2.95 -19.74
N VAL A 266 27.33 3.12 -19.40
CA VAL A 266 26.83 3.03 -18.02
C VAL A 266 26.64 1.56 -17.68
N SER A 267 27.16 1.14 -16.51
CA SER A 267 27.09 -0.27 -16.12
C SER A 267 25.65 -0.69 -15.75
N ALA A 268 25.28 -1.94 -16.04
CA ALA A 268 23.98 -2.48 -15.60
C ALA A 268 23.83 -2.57 -14.06
N ALA A 269 24.92 -2.40 -13.30
CA ALA A 269 24.84 -2.28 -11.85
C ALA A 269 24.35 -0.88 -11.41
N GLU A 270 24.70 0.16 -12.16
CA GLU A 270 24.26 1.55 -11.91
C GLU A 270 22.89 1.81 -12.52
N CYS A 271 22.68 1.34 -13.74
CA CYS A 271 21.45 1.54 -14.51
C CYS A 271 21.06 0.22 -15.19
N PRO A 272 20.35 -0.69 -14.49
CA PRO A 272 19.95 -1.97 -15.05
C PRO A 272 18.91 -1.82 -16.16
N PRO A 273 18.76 -2.85 -17.02
CA PRO A 273 17.74 -2.86 -18.06
C PRO A 273 16.32 -2.63 -17.52
N ILE A 274 15.50 -1.94 -18.29
CA ILE A 274 14.05 -1.84 -18.02
C ILE A 274 13.41 -3.19 -18.34
N LYS A 275 12.63 -3.73 -17.40
CA LYS A 275 11.87 -4.97 -17.56
C LYS A 275 10.38 -4.79 -17.39
N VAL A 276 9.93 -3.60 -16.98
CA VAL A 276 8.52 -3.29 -16.78
C VAL A 276 8.28 -1.80 -16.95
N THR A 277 7.13 -1.46 -17.55
CA THR A 277 6.58 -0.10 -17.57
C THR A 277 5.39 -0.01 -16.63
N ASN A 278 5.25 1.11 -15.93
CA ASN A 278 4.05 1.48 -15.18
C ASN A 278 3.32 2.60 -15.91
N ASN A 279 2.02 2.40 -16.15
CA ASN A 279 1.16 3.31 -16.88
C ASN A 279 -0.11 3.56 -16.05
N SER A 280 -0.04 4.59 -15.19
CA SER A 280 -1.12 4.96 -14.27
C SER A 280 -2.02 6.03 -14.86
N TYR A 281 -2.49 5.84 -16.10
CA TYR A 281 -3.35 6.75 -16.85
C TYR A 281 -4.24 5.98 -17.83
N GLY A 282 -5.31 6.63 -18.32
CA GLY A 282 -6.21 6.09 -19.32
C GLY A 282 -7.34 7.07 -19.65
N PRO A 283 -8.24 6.72 -20.57
CA PRO A 283 -9.42 7.52 -20.84
C PRO A 283 -10.39 7.46 -19.67
N SER A 284 -11.13 8.54 -19.43
CA SER A 284 -12.26 8.54 -18.51
C SER A 284 -13.43 7.80 -19.15
N GLY A 285 -14.13 6.97 -18.36
CA GLY A 285 -15.28 6.18 -18.82
C GLY A 285 -14.92 4.90 -19.58
N GLY A 286 -13.65 4.44 -19.51
CA GLY A 286 -13.21 3.24 -20.22
C GLY A 286 -13.20 3.42 -21.74
N GLY A 287 -13.52 2.37 -22.48
CA GLY A 287 -13.60 2.37 -23.93
C GLY A 287 -13.49 0.98 -24.54
N GLU A 288 -13.66 0.89 -25.86
CA GLU A 288 -13.47 -0.36 -26.59
C GLU A 288 -11.98 -0.65 -26.81
N PHE A 289 -11.60 -1.92 -26.72
CA PHE A 289 -10.26 -2.36 -27.08
C PHE A 289 -9.99 -2.23 -28.56
N ASP A 290 -8.97 -1.44 -28.93
CA ASP A 290 -8.53 -1.29 -30.31
C ASP A 290 -7.16 -1.95 -30.54
N PRO A 291 -7.12 -3.17 -31.14
CA PRO A 291 -5.89 -3.88 -31.42
C PRO A 291 -5.00 -3.17 -32.48
N GLN A 292 -5.50 -2.12 -33.14
CA GLN A 292 -4.79 -1.36 -34.15
C GLN A 292 -4.16 -0.07 -33.61
N SER A 293 -4.48 0.32 -32.36
CA SER A 293 -3.91 1.52 -31.76
C SER A 293 -2.37 1.46 -31.68
N ALA A 294 -1.72 2.61 -31.68
CA ALA A 294 -0.26 2.68 -31.55
C ALA A 294 0.20 2.13 -30.21
N THR A 295 -0.50 2.47 -29.13
CA THR A 295 -0.23 1.98 -27.78
C THR A 295 -0.19 0.45 -27.71
N VAL A 296 -1.23 -0.21 -28.28
CA VAL A 296 -1.32 -1.69 -28.29
C VAL A 296 -0.20 -2.32 -29.11
N LYS A 297 0.18 -1.71 -30.22
CA LYS A 297 1.31 -2.21 -31.02
C LYS A 297 2.63 -2.07 -30.26
N LEU A 298 2.87 -0.94 -29.62
CA LEU A 298 4.09 -0.69 -28.85
C LEU A 298 4.22 -1.66 -27.66
N GLN A 299 3.16 -1.87 -26.89
CA GLN A 299 3.23 -2.78 -25.74
C GLN A 299 3.43 -4.25 -26.16
N ARG A 300 2.95 -4.65 -27.34
CA ARG A 300 3.20 -5.99 -27.90
C ARG A 300 4.66 -6.18 -28.32
N GLU A 301 5.27 -5.17 -28.92
CA GLU A 301 6.70 -5.19 -29.23
C GLU A 301 7.53 -5.20 -27.92
N LEU A 302 7.16 -4.39 -26.91
CA LEU A 302 7.79 -4.42 -25.59
C LEU A 302 7.72 -5.81 -24.96
N ALA A 303 6.57 -6.47 -25.01
CA ALA A 303 6.41 -7.83 -24.51
C ALA A 303 7.30 -8.85 -25.25
N ALA A 304 7.46 -8.67 -26.57
CA ALA A 304 8.34 -9.51 -27.39
C ALA A 304 9.83 -9.31 -27.03
N GLU A 305 10.23 -8.09 -26.66
CA GLU A 305 11.57 -7.74 -26.17
C GLU A 305 11.79 -8.04 -24.67
N GLY A 306 10.80 -8.65 -23.99
CA GLY A 306 10.92 -9.10 -22.61
C GLY A 306 10.63 -8.01 -21.57
N VAL A 307 9.86 -6.98 -21.92
CA VAL A 307 9.39 -5.90 -21.05
C VAL A 307 7.89 -6.05 -20.82
N ALA A 308 7.47 -6.18 -19.56
CA ALA A 308 6.06 -6.20 -19.17
C ALA A 308 5.47 -4.79 -19.15
N THR A 309 4.17 -4.68 -19.39
CA THR A 309 3.45 -3.39 -19.36
C THR A 309 2.30 -3.46 -18.38
N VAL A 310 2.34 -2.63 -17.33
CA VAL A 310 1.34 -2.59 -16.26
C VAL A 310 0.44 -1.37 -16.43
N TRP A 311 -0.86 -1.56 -16.34
CA TRP A 311 -1.88 -0.53 -16.55
C TRP A 311 -2.81 -0.41 -15.34
N ALA A 312 -3.09 0.82 -14.93
CA ALA A 312 -4.24 1.10 -14.06
C ALA A 312 -5.55 0.81 -14.80
N ASN A 313 -6.49 0.11 -14.16
CA ASN A 313 -7.74 -0.31 -14.82
C ASN A 313 -8.77 0.82 -15.01
N GLY A 314 -8.58 1.99 -14.35
CA GLY A 314 -9.49 3.14 -14.37
C GLY A 314 -10.23 3.36 -13.06
N ASN A 315 -10.83 4.56 -12.91
CA ASN A 315 -11.46 5.01 -11.67
C ASN A 315 -12.94 5.39 -11.86
N ASP A 316 -13.62 4.74 -12.78
CA ASP A 316 -15.01 5.04 -13.16
C ASP A 316 -16.05 4.10 -12.49
N GLY A 317 -15.59 3.16 -11.64
CA GLY A 317 -16.45 2.21 -10.92
C GLY A 317 -17.14 1.23 -11.86
N GLY A 318 -18.45 1.15 -11.78
CA GLY A 318 -19.28 0.28 -12.59
C GLY A 318 -19.98 -0.82 -11.79
N ASP A 319 -20.89 -1.54 -12.46
CA ASP A 319 -21.66 -2.64 -11.87
C ASP A 319 -21.56 -3.95 -12.70
N GLY A 320 -20.73 -3.94 -13.74
CA GLY A 320 -20.57 -5.05 -14.67
C GLY A 320 -21.60 -5.09 -15.80
N SER A 321 -22.45 -4.09 -15.94
CA SER A 321 -23.40 -4.00 -17.07
C SER A 321 -22.73 -3.58 -18.38
N GLU A 322 -21.58 -2.93 -18.29
CA GLU A 322 -20.70 -2.53 -19.39
C GLU A 322 -19.25 -2.52 -18.92
N SER A 323 -18.31 -2.53 -19.84
CA SER A 323 -16.89 -2.40 -19.51
C SER A 323 -16.51 -0.94 -19.32
N LEU A 324 -15.93 -0.61 -18.15
CA LEU A 324 -15.27 0.65 -17.85
C LEU A 324 -13.74 0.48 -17.72
N SER A 325 -13.24 -0.69 -18.11
CA SER A 325 -11.80 -1.00 -18.07
C SER A 325 -11.01 -0.16 -19.05
N ASN A 326 -9.78 0.14 -18.67
CA ASN A 326 -8.83 0.89 -19.49
C ASN A 326 -8.41 0.07 -20.73
N PRO A 327 -8.72 0.55 -21.97
CA PRO A 327 -8.56 -0.25 -23.18
C PRO A 327 -7.17 -0.86 -23.42
N PRO A 328 -6.03 -0.19 -23.23
CA PRO A 328 -4.72 -0.81 -23.41
C PRO A 328 -4.49 -2.01 -22.48
N GLY A 329 -5.06 -1.98 -21.27
CA GLY A 329 -4.96 -3.07 -20.31
C GLY A 329 -5.76 -4.33 -20.68
N MET A 330 -6.70 -4.23 -21.62
CA MET A 330 -7.49 -5.37 -22.11
C MET A 330 -6.77 -6.18 -23.20
N ASP A 331 -5.53 -5.82 -23.57
CA ASP A 331 -4.76 -6.57 -24.56
C ASP A 331 -4.42 -7.98 -24.03
N PRO A 332 -4.83 -9.06 -24.71
CA PRO A 332 -4.55 -10.43 -24.26
C PRO A 332 -3.10 -10.87 -24.43
N THR A 333 -2.21 -9.97 -24.87
CA THR A 333 -0.78 -10.28 -25.04
C THR A 333 -0.14 -10.54 -23.68
N GLY A 334 0.49 -11.70 -23.52
CA GLY A 334 1.13 -12.07 -22.25
C GLY A 334 2.23 -11.10 -21.84
N GLY A 335 2.09 -10.54 -20.66
CA GLY A 335 2.94 -9.50 -20.10
C GLY A 335 2.30 -8.11 -20.08
N VAL A 336 1.09 -7.95 -20.64
CA VAL A 336 0.22 -6.79 -20.41
C VAL A 336 -0.68 -7.09 -19.23
N ILE A 337 -0.64 -6.26 -18.18
CA ILE A 337 -1.28 -6.55 -16.90
C ILE A 337 -2.16 -5.37 -16.50
N SER A 338 -3.46 -5.58 -16.44
CA SER A 338 -4.46 -4.62 -15.96
C SER A 338 -4.73 -4.78 -14.46
N VAL A 339 -4.71 -3.67 -13.71
CA VAL A 339 -4.73 -3.71 -12.25
C VAL A 339 -5.94 -2.99 -11.67
N ALA A 340 -6.79 -3.73 -10.97
CA ALA A 340 -7.88 -3.21 -10.15
C ALA A 340 -7.39 -2.72 -8.78
N SER A 341 -8.11 -1.77 -8.19
CA SER A 341 -7.83 -1.25 -6.85
C SER A 341 -8.49 -2.09 -5.77
N TYR A 342 -7.73 -2.40 -4.73
CA TYR A 342 -8.11 -3.11 -3.53
C TYR A 342 -7.88 -2.22 -2.31
N TYR A 343 -8.81 -2.23 -1.36
CA TYR A 343 -8.68 -1.57 -0.08
C TYR A 343 -8.38 -2.58 1.03
N ASP A 344 -7.25 -2.46 1.67
CA ASP A 344 -6.81 -3.33 2.75
C ASP A 344 -7.24 -2.86 4.15
N GLU A 345 -8.19 -1.90 4.19
CA GLU A 345 -8.75 -1.30 5.41
C GLU A 345 -7.68 -0.68 6.34
N ASP A 346 -6.56 -0.22 5.76
CA ASP A 346 -5.40 0.32 6.47
C ASP A 346 -4.83 -0.64 7.55
N THR A 347 -5.08 -1.93 7.41
CA THR A 347 -4.66 -2.97 8.35
C THR A 347 -3.73 -4.00 7.74
N GLY A 348 -3.54 -3.98 6.43
CA GLY A 348 -2.83 -5.03 5.70
C GLY A 348 -3.62 -6.33 5.60
N THR A 349 -4.94 -6.30 5.83
CA THR A 349 -5.80 -7.47 5.66
C THR A 349 -5.75 -7.95 4.21
N ARG A 350 -5.95 -9.26 4.03
CA ARG A 350 -6.11 -9.88 2.71
C ARG A 350 -7.57 -10.17 2.37
N ASP A 351 -8.47 -9.98 3.35
CA ASP A 351 -9.92 -10.10 3.22
C ASP A 351 -10.60 -8.73 3.30
N GLY A 352 -10.00 -7.71 2.64
CA GLY A 352 -10.55 -6.38 2.48
C GLY A 352 -11.52 -6.27 1.31
N GLN A 353 -11.62 -5.12 0.68
CA GLN A 353 -12.70 -4.74 -0.23
C GLN A 353 -12.19 -4.40 -1.63
N VAL A 354 -13.05 -4.52 -2.63
CA VAL A 354 -12.85 -3.88 -3.94
C VAL A 354 -13.13 -2.39 -3.78
N SER A 355 -12.19 -1.53 -4.16
CA SER A 355 -12.43 -0.08 -4.10
C SER A 355 -13.61 0.32 -4.97
N ASP A 356 -14.54 1.11 -4.45
CA ASP A 356 -15.79 1.48 -5.13
C ASP A 356 -15.56 2.15 -6.49
N TYR A 357 -14.52 2.96 -6.58
CA TYR A 357 -14.14 3.67 -7.80
C TYR A 357 -13.41 2.79 -8.83
N SER A 358 -12.88 1.61 -8.46
CA SER A 358 -12.11 0.78 -9.40
C SER A 358 -12.97 0.40 -10.59
N SER A 359 -12.52 0.74 -11.80
CA SER A 359 -13.25 0.38 -13.02
C SER A 359 -13.43 -1.12 -13.16
N ARG A 360 -14.60 -1.52 -13.60
CA ARG A 360 -15.02 -2.91 -13.75
C ARG A 360 -15.17 -3.28 -15.22
N GLY A 361 -14.85 -4.55 -15.53
CA GLY A 361 -15.18 -5.14 -16.83
C GLY A 361 -16.68 -5.46 -16.96
N GLU A 362 -17.12 -5.88 -18.14
CA GLU A 362 -18.48 -6.33 -18.41
C GLU A 362 -18.66 -7.78 -17.93
N ALA A 363 -19.63 -8.01 -17.06
CA ALA A 363 -19.92 -9.33 -16.51
C ALA A 363 -20.27 -10.35 -17.61
N GLY A 364 -19.49 -11.43 -17.70
CA GLY A 364 -19.62 -12.46 -18.73
C GLY A 364 -18.73 -12.25 -19.95
N ASP A 365 -18.03 -11.11 -20.07
CA ASP A 365 -16.97 -10.91 -21.05
C ASP A 365 -15.60 -10.81 -20.39
N GLN A 366 -14.95 -11.93 -20.18
CA GLN A 366 -13.65 -12.03 -19.50
C GLN A 366 -12.51 -11.28 -20.23
N SER A 367 -12.71 -10.89 -21.48
CA SER A 367 -11.71 -10.10 -22.22
C SER A 367 -11.61 -8.65 -21.70
N THR A 368 -12.60 -8.21 -20.92
CA THR A 368 -12.68 -6.87 -20.35
C THR A 368 -12.30 -6.82 -18.86
N TYR A 369 -12.07 -7.98 -18.23
CA TYR A 369 -11.78 -8.04 -16.80
C TYR A 369 -10.39 -7.51 -16.49
N PRO A 370 -10.18 -6.86 -15.32
CA PRO A 370 -8.82 -6.65 -14.84
C PRO A 370 -8.12 -8.00 -14.65
N ASP A 371 -6.80 -8.01 -14.69
CA ASP A 371 -6.02 -9.23 -14.49
C ASP A 371 -5.86 -9.55 -13.00
N ILE A 372 -5.60 -8.53 -12.19
CA ILE A 372 -5.20 -8.68 -10.80
C ILE A 372 -5.65 -7.48 -9.98
N SER A 373 -5.79 -7.64 -8.65
CA SER A 373 -5.95 -6.53 -7.73
C SER A 373 -4.67 -6.28 -6.93
N ALA A 374 -4.43 -5.02 -6.60
CA ALA A 374 -3.42 -4.59 -5.66
C ALA A 374 -3.94 -3.43 -4.81
N PRO A 375 -3.36 -3.15 -3.63
CA PRO A 375 -3.75 -1.99 -2.83
C PRO A 375 -3.65 -0.69 -3.62
N GLY A 376 -4.72 0.10 -3.59
CA GLY A 376 -4.81 1.37 -4.34
C GLY A 376 -5.62 2.43 -3.61
N GLU A 377 -6.21 2.12 -2.46
CA GLU A 377 -6.97 3.05 -1.63
C GLU A 377 -6.17 3.42 -0.39
N ASP A 378 -6.15 4.71 -0.07
CA ASP A 378 -5.43 5.35 1.05
C ASP A 378 -3.92 5.06 1.07
N ILE A 379 -3.29 5.12 -0.08
CA ILE A 379 -1.87 4.81 -0.27
C ILE A 379 -1.00 6.03 0.02
N THR A 380 -0.12 5.92 1.02
CA THR A 380 0.88 6.94 1.35
C THR A 380 2.15 6.75 0.53
N SER A 381 2.60 7.80 -0.16
CA SER A 381 3.84 7.79 -0.94
C SER A 381 4.42 9.19 -1.10
N SER A 382 5.57 9.27 -1.77
CA SER A 382 6.29 10.52 -2.03
C SER A 382 5.44 11.55 -2.74
N CYS A 383 5.48 12.79 -2.25
CA CYS A 383 4.70 13.90 -2.75
C CYS A 383 5.37 15.23 -2.40
N ARG A 384 4.86 16.34 -2.93
CA ARG A 384 5.23 17.68 -2.47
C ARG A 384 4.00 18.57 -2.41
N PRO A 385 3.77 19.31 -1.31
CA PRO A 385 2.50 20.00 -1.06
C PRO A 385 2.17 21.11 -2.06
N TYR A 386 3.13 21.61 -2.80
CA TYR A 386 2.93 22.63 -3.84
C TYR A 386 2.55 22.07 -5.20
N LEU A 387 2.59 20.75 -5.39
CA LEU A 387 2.17 20.11 -6.63
C LEU A 387 0.67 19.81 -6.59
N PRO A 388 -0.04 19.92 -7.74
CA PRO A 388 -1.52 19.85 -7.77
C PRO A 388 -2.11 18.61 -7.09
N ILE A 389 -1.68 17.42 -7.47
CA ILE A 389 -2.19 16.17 -6.90
C ILE A 389 -1.86 16.03 -5.40
N CYS A 390 -0.67 16.45 -5.01
CA CYS A 390 -0.23 16.38 -3.62
C CYS A 390 -0.99 17.36 -2.72
N SER A 391 -1.42 18.50 -3.27
CA SER A 391 -2.21 19.49 -2.53
C SER A 391 -3.65 19.04 -2.25
N THR A 392 -4.13 18.03 -2.96
CA THR A 392 -5.47 17.44 -2.79
C THR A 392 -5.45 16.15 -1.98
N GLY A 393 -4.27 15.62 -1.64
CA GLY A 393 -4.13 14.43 -0.82
C GLY A 393 -4.64 14.64 0.61
N LEU A 394 -4.97 13.53 1.27
CA LEU A 394 -5.71 13.55 2.53
C LEU A 394 -4.82 13.75 3.76
N ASP A 395 -3.57 13.30 3.73
CA ASP A 395 -2.70 13.26 4.91
C ASP A 395 -1.25 13.66 4.54
N PRO A 396 -0.96 14.98 4.47
CA PRO A 396 0.40 15.44 4.21
C PRO A 396 1.31 15.12 5.39
N ARG A 397 2.40 14.37 5.12
CA ARG A 397 3.34 13.89 6.13
C ARG A 397 4.75 14.35 5.85
N ASN A 398 5.55 14.38 6.90
CA ASN A 398 6.93 14.85 6.82
C ASN A 398 7.89 13.67 6.66
N GLY A 399 8.83 13.80 5.74
CA GLY A 399 9.89 12.84 5.48
C GLY A 399 10.91 12.71 6.60
N PRO A 400 11.97 11.89 6.39
CA PRO A 400 12.87 11.49 7.46
C PRO A 400 13.65 12.66 8.05
N GLY A 401 13.96 13.69 7.26
CA GLY A 401 14.66 14.89 7.72
C GLY A 401 13.73 15.94 8.31
N ALA A 402 14.19 16.69 9.27
CA ALA A 402 13.39 17.75 9.91
C ALA A 402 12.95 18.88 8.95
N THR A 403 13.58 18.99 7.78
CA THR A 403 13.25 19.94 6.72
C THR A 403 12.37 19.38 5.62
N ASP A 404 12.10 18.07 5.63
CA ASP A 404 11.33 17.38 4.59
C ASP A 404 9.83 17.50 4.85
N ILE A 405 9.35 18.74 4.91
CA ILE A 405 7.96 19.07 5.26
C ILE A 405 7.04 18.75 4.09
N GLY A 406 6.00 17.93 4.35
CA GLY A 406 4.97 17.56 3.39
C GLY A 406 5.51 16.80 2.17
N THR A 407 6.58 16.02 2.35
CA THR A 407 7.20 15.25 1.26
C THR A 407 6.51 13.91 0.98
N PHE A 408 5.47 13.60 1.72
CA PHE A 408 4.58 12.44 1.54
C PHE A 408 3.12 12.85 1.65
N ASN A 409 2.25 12.11 0.98
CA ASN A 409 0.80 12.29 1.09
C ASN A 409 0.06 10.99 0.76
N THR A 410 -1.20 10.90 1.17
CA THR A 410 -2.08 9.74 0.96
C THR A 410 -3.06 10.04 -0.17
N ILE A 411 -3.10 9.18 -1.17
CA ILE A 411 -3.92 9.32 -2.39
C ILE A 411 -4.51 7.95 -2.74
N SER A 412 -5.72 7.95 -3.33
CA SER A 412 -6.43 6.74 -3.76
C SER A 412 -6.63 6.72 -5.27
N GLY A 413 -6.56 5.54 -5.88
CA GLY A 413 -6.78 5.31 -7.31
C GLY A 413 -6.22 3.98 -7.79
N THR A 414 -6.71 3.45 -8.90
CA THR A 414 -6.05 2.35 -9.60
C THR A 414 -4.64 2.74 -10.07
N SER A 415 -4.41 4.05 -10.18
CA SER A 415 -3.08 4.65 -10.38
C SER A 415 -2.09 4.34 -9.24
N MET A 416 -2.56 4.00 -8.02
CA MET A 416 -1.76 3.59 -6.88
C MET A 416 -1.67 2.06 -6.79
N ALA A 417 -2.65 1.34 -7.33
CA ALA A 417 -2.63 -0.12 -7.42
C ALA A 417 -1.61 -0.63 -8.47
N ALA A 418 -1.60 -0.04 -9.66
CA ALA A 418 -0.71 -0.44 -10.75
C ALA A 418 0.79 -0.42 -10.38
N PRO A 419 1.32 0.62 -9.73
CA PRO A 419 2.74 0.65 -9.36
C PRO A 419 3.15 -0.41 -8.33
N HIS A 420 2.23 -0.89 -7.47
CA HIS A 420 2.52 -2.06 -6.65
C HIS A 420 2.83 -3.28 -7.53
N ILE A 421 2.01 -3.53 -8.55
CA ILE A 421 2.24 -4.62 -9.50
C ILE A 421 3.52 -4.40 -10.30
N ALA A 422 3.81 -3.19 -10.77
CA ALA A 422 5.03 -2.90 -11.51
C ALA A 422 6.28 -3.19 -10.65
N GLY A 423 6.28 -2.81 -9.38
CA GLY A 423 7.34 -3.16 -8.43
C GLY A 423 7.45 -4.68 -8.21
N ILE A 424 6.31 -5.35 -8.02
CA ILE A 424 6.27 -6.82 -7.86
C ILE A 424 6.82 -7.52 -9.11
N VAL A 425 6.47 -7.07 -10.31
CA VAL A 425 7.02 -7.57 -11.58
C VAL A 425 8.55 -7.43 -11.59
N ALA A 426 9.10 -6.31 -11.12
CA ALA A 426 10.55 -6.14 -11.00
C ALA A 426 11.17 -7.15 -10.00
N GLN A 427 10.51 -7.44 -8.88
CA GLN A 427 10.95 -8.49 -7.96
C GLN A 427 10.92 -9.88 -8.62
N LEU A 428 9.90 -10.18 -9.42
CA LEU A 428 9.78 -11.47 -10.12
C LEU A 428 10.86 -11.64 -11.19
N PHE A 429 11.25 -10.58 -11.89
CA PHE A 429 12.41 -10.60 -12.79
C PHE A 429 13.74 -10.73 -12.03
N GLN A 430 13.87 -10.15 -10.82
CA GLN A 430 15.04 -10.44 -9.96
C GLN A 430 15.03 -11.90 -9.51
N ALA A 431 13.86 -12.48 -9.21
CA ALA A 431 13.75 -13.90 -8.86
C ALA A 431 14.17 -14.80 -10.02
N ASN A 432 13.70 -14.53 -11.22
CA ASN A 432 14.03 -15.27 -12.43
C ASN A 432 14.30 -14.32 -13.62
N PRO A 433 15.55 -13.89 -13.82
CA PRO A 433 15.92 -12.98 -14.92
C PRO A 433 15.66 -13.52 -16.33
N SER A 434 15.45 -14.84 -16.48
CA SER A 434 15.13 -15.47 -17.76
C SER A 434 13.63 -15.66 -18.01
N ALA A 435 12.78 -15.28 -17.05
CA ALA A 435 11.34 -15.34 -17.22
C ALA A 435 10.88 -14.40 -18.35
N THR A 436 9.88 -14.84 -19.11
CA THR A 436 9.21 -13.96 -20.07
C THR A 436 8.14 -13.15 -19.36
N PRO A 437 7.71 -11.98 -19.93
CA PRO A 437 6.59 -11.20 -19.40
C PRO A 437 5.33 -12.05 -19.16
N ALA A 438 4.99 -12.93 -20.10
CA ALA A 438 3.86 -13.86 -19.97
C ALA A 438 4.02 -14.84 -18.80
N GLN A 439 5.24 -15.33 -18.50
CA GLN A 439 5.47 -16.20 -17.35
C GLN A 439 5.32 -15.45 -16.04
N VAL A 440 5.74 -14.18 -15.97
CA VAL A 440 5.57 -13.31 -14.82
C VAL A 440 4.09 -13.03 -14.56
N GLU A 441 3.35 -12.61 -15.58
CA GLU A 441 1.90 -12.41 -15.50
C GLU A 441 1.18 -13.68 -15.05
N ASN A 442 1.45 -14.82 -15.68
CA ASN A 442 0.85 -16.09 -15.31
C ASN A 442 1.14 -16.49 -13.85
N ALA A 443 2.36 -16.21 -13.35
CA ALA A 443 2.70 -16.45 -11.96
C ALA A 443 1.84 -15.58 -11.02
N ILE A 444 1.66 -14.28 -11.33
CA ILE A 444 0.82 -13.37 -10.58
C ILE A 444 -0.64 -13.85 -10.56
N LYS A 445 -1.21 -14.13 -11.73
CA LYS A 445 -2.63 -14.51 -11.89
C LYS A 445 -2.95 -15.86 -11.25
N SER A 446 -2.11 -16.87 -11.47
CA SER A 446 -2.37 -18.24 -10.98
C SER A 446 -2.20 -18.41 -9.48
N THR A 447 -1.51 -17.50 -8.81
CA THR A 447 -1.22 -17.56 -7.36
C THR A 447 -1.97 -16.50 -6.55
N ALA A 448 -2.82 -15.70 -7.19
CA ALA A 448 -3.57 -14.64 -6.56
C ALA A 448 -4.45 -15.15 -5.39
N TYR A 449 -4.46 -14.40 -4.31
CA TYR A 449 -5.32 -14.67 -3.17
C TYR A 449 -6.78 -14.32 -3.46
N LYS A 450 -7.69 -15.21 -3.10
CA LYS A 450 -9.13 -15.05 -3.34
C LYS A 450 -9.81 -14.43 -2.12
N TYR A 451 -10.16 -13.17 -2.18
CA TYR A 451 -10.96 -12.51 -1.15
C TYR A 451 -12.44 -12.49 -1.52
N ALA A 452 -13.31 -12.32 -0.51
CA ALA A 452 -14.74 -12.58 -0.65
C ALA A 452 -15.53 -11.38 -1.19
N ASP A 453 -15.09 -10.16 -0.91
CA ASP A 453 -15.81 -8.94 -1.30
C ASP A 453 -15.95 -8.80 -2.82
N GLY A 454 -16.95 -8.04 -3.26
CA GLY A 454 -17.27 -7.81 -4.66
C GLY A 454 -17.99 -8.99 -5.34
N ALA A 455 -17.88 -9.05 -6.66
CA ALA A 455 -18.55 -10.05 -7.48
C ALA A 455 -17.99 -11.46 -7.28
N ALA A 456 -18.84 -12.47 -7.47
CA ALA A 456 -18.42 -13.86 -7.38
C ALA A 456 -17.39 -14.22 -8.46
N TYR A 457 -16.42 -15.04 -8.08
CA TYR A 457 -15.47 -15.58 -9.04
C TYR A 457 -16.12 -16.60 -9.97
N GLU A 458 -15.76 -16.56 -11.23
CA GLU A 458 -16.13 -17.52 -12.27
C GLU A 458 -14.90 -18.21 -12.87
N GLN A 459 -15.11 -19.31 -13.61
CA GLN A 459 -13.99 -20.07 -14.17
C GLN A 459 -13.32 -19.31 -15.32
N GLY A 460 -12.04 -19.06 -15.20
CA GLY A 460 -11.16 -18.47 -16.22
C GLY A 460 -10.03 -19.43 -16.65
N PRO A 461 -9.17 -18.99 -17.58
CA PRO A 461 -8.09 -19.83 -18.13
C PRO A 461 -7.03 -20.28 -17.12
N LEU A 462 -6.72 -19.46 -16.13
CA LEU A 462 -5.66 -19.73 -15.11
C LEU A 462 -6.25 -19.96 -13.71
N GLY A 463 -7.51 -20.31 -13.60
CA GLY A 463 -8.24 -20.48 -12.36
C GLY A 463 -9.51 -19.62 -12.35
N THR A 464 -9.96 -19.18 -11.19
CA THR A 464 -11.17 -18.35 -11.12
C THR A 464 -10.84 -16.86 -11.19
N THR A 465 -11.67 -16.09 -11.90
CA THR A 465 -11.54 -14.63 -12.11
C THR A 465 -12.88 -13.92 -11.88
N SER A 466 -12.87 -12.59 -11.81
CA SER A 466 -14.06 -11.77 -11.60
C SER A 466 -13.94 -10.44 -12.35
N PHE A 467 -15.07 -9.87 -12.79
CA PHE A 467 -15.09 -8.65 -13.58
C PHE A 467 -14.64 -7.39 -12.80
N ASP A 468 -14.61 -7.44 -11.46
CA ASP A 468 -14.26 -6.31 -10.60
C ASP A 468 -12.86 -6.41 -9.96
N LYS A 469 -12.28 -7.62 -9.87
CA LYS A 469 -11.04 -7.87 -9.13
C LYS A 469 -10.08 -8.85 -9.81
N GLY A 470 -10.39 -9.24 -11.05
CA GLY A 470 -9.57 -10.16 -11.81
C GLY A 470 -9.35 -11.49 -11.10
N TYR A 471 -8.13 -11.97 -11.13
CA TYR A 471 -7.74 -13.20 -10.44
C TYR A 471 -7.65 -13.06 -8.91
N GLY A 472 -7.87 -11.87 -8.34
CA GLY A 472 -7.84 -11.58 -6.90
C GLY A 472 -6.64 -10.73 -6.48
N LEU A 473 -6.31 -10.69 -5.19
CA LEU A 473 -5.21 -9.92 -4.64
C LEU A 473 -3.87 -10.60 -4.92
N VAL A 474 -2.90 -9.84 -5.40
CA VAL A 474 -1.53 -10.35 -5.66
C VAL A 474 -0.89 -10.95 -4.40
N ASP A 475 -0.16 -12.07 -4.57
CA ASP A 475 0.64 -12.72 -3.53
C ASP A 475 2.09 -12.82 -4.00
N VAL A 476 2.94 -11.93 -3.54
CA VAL A 476 4.34 -11.84 -3.97
C VAL A 476 5.11 -13.13 -3.66
N VAL A 477 4.91 -13.69 -2.48
CA VAL A 477 5.63 -14.91 -2.06
C VAL A 477 5.25 -16.10 -2.92
N ALA A 478 3.95 -16.26 -3.22
CA ALA A 478 3.46 -17.33 -4.05
C ALA A 478 3.86 -17.13 -5.52
N ALA A 479 3.78 -15.92 -6.05
CA ALA A 479 4.20 -15.57 -7.41
C ALA A 479 5.72 -15.78 -7.62
N ALA A 480 6.55 -15.38 -6.65
CA ALA A 480 7.98 -15.61 -6.70
C ALA A 480 8.36 -17.11 -6.71
N ALA A 481 7.62 -17.92 -5.96
CA ALA A 481 7.78 -19.37 -6.01
C ALA A 481 7.35 -19.96 -7.35
N ALA A 482 6.26 -19.44 -7.95
CA ALA A 482 5.72 -19.94 -9.23
C ALA A 482 6.61 -19.55 -10.43
N VAL A 483 7.18 -18.33 -10.44
CA VAL A 483 8.11 -17.91 -11.51
C VAL A 483 9.46 -18.65 -11.42
N GLY A 484 9.80 -19.20 -10.26
CA GLY A 484 11.03 -19.93 -9.98
C GLY A 484 12.22 -19.00 -9.69
N GLY A 485 13.36 -19.60 -9.33
CA GLY A 485 14.61 -18.85 -9.09
C GLY A 485 14.79 -18.29 -7.68
N THR A 486 13.79 -18.39 -6.80
CA THR A 486 13.92 -17.94 -5.41
C THR A 486 14.44 -19.03 -4.48
N SER A 487 15.17 -18.63 -3.44
CA SER A 487 15.53 -19.46 -2.30
C SER A 487 15.15 -18.76 -0.99
N THR A 488 14.89 -19.56 0.06
CA THR A 488 14.67 -18.98 1.41
C THR A 488 15.98 -18.47 1.98
N ALA A 489 15.97 -17.27 2.55
CA ALA A 489 17.12 -16.70 3.23
C ALA A 489 17.53 -17.62 4.40
N THR A 490 18.71 -18.20 4.32
CA THR A 490 19.22 -19.06 5.40
C THR A 490 19.55 -18.17 6.59
N LYS A 491 18.82 -18.32 7.72
CA LYS A 491 19.18 -17.64 8.98
C LYS A 491 20.63 -18.00 9.33
N ALA A 492 21.54 -17.04 9.22
CA ALA A 492 22.93 -17.23 9.59
C ALA A 492 22.97 -17.72 11.05
N LYS A 493 23.35 -18.98 11.26
CA LYS A 493 23.60 -19.52 12.60
C LYS A 493 24.73 -18.70 13.23
N ARG A 494 24.39 -17.82 14.18
CA ARG A 494 25.37 -17.21 15.06
C ARG A 494 26.20 -18.34 15.69
N SER A 495 27.41 -18.57 15.17
CA SER A 495 28.36 -19.49 15.78
C SER A 495 28.73 -18.91 17.15
N LYS A 496 28.26 -19.55 18.23
CA LYS A 496 28.79 -19.30 19.56
C LYS A 496 30.25 -19.72 19.55
N GLY A 497 31.13 -18.74 19.43
CA GLY A 497 32.58 -18.96 19.57
C GLY A 497 32.86 -19.60 20.95
N LYS A 498 33.27 -20.84 20.91
CA LYS A 498 33.84 -21.54 22.07
C LYS A 498 35.15 -20.82 22.44
N LYS A 499 35.15 -20.03 23.50
CA LYS A 499 36.39 -19.61 24.16
C LYS A 499 37.13 -20.86 24.62
N ARG A 500 38.21 -21.22 23.94
CA ARG A 500 39.21 -22.15 24.44
C ARG A 500 40.02 -21.45 25.52
N GLY A 501 39.86 -21.86 26.77
CA GLY A 501 40.78 -21.46 27.85
C GLY A 501 42.16 -22.04 27.56
N GLN A 502 43.16 -21.18 27.61
CA GLN A 502 44.55 -21.57 27.76
C GLN A 502 44.84 -21.78 29.24
N ARG A 503 45.40 -22.92 29.51
CA ARG A 503 46.23 -23.17 30.72
C ARG A 503 47.63 -22.65 30.49
#